data_f450ca41119037e3a2602e7d0d94ac47
#
_entry.id   f450ca41119037e3a2602e7d0d94ac47
#
_cell.length_a   1.000
_cell.length_b   1.000
_cell.length_c   1.000
_cell.angle_alpha   90.00
_cell.angle_beta   90.00
_cell.angle_gamma   90.00
#
_symmetry.space_group_name_H-M   'P 1'
#
loop_
_entity.id
_entity.type
_entity.pdbx_description
1 polymer ?
#
loop_
_entity_poly.entity_id
_entity_poly.type
_entity_poly.pdbx_seq_one_letter_code
_entity_poly.pdbx_strand_id
1 'polypeptide(L)'
;MTKALMIPTLTDQPLTIVETNGLDNLQKAVEGFVEPVAGEDFTAWVNEEGKVKGMPFNPRADRFLHLAIPALSTWDCIVGPVIITGGADEDGEDTDISPELIERANEYLGLSLSL
;
A
#
# COMPACT_ATOMS: atom_id res chain seq x y z
N MET A 1 6.75 13.55 -9.41
CA MET A 1 6.89 12.67 -8.23
C MET A 1 5.52 12.51 -7.57
N THR A 2 5.25 11.32 -7.09
CA THR A 2 3.94 11.00 -6.50
C THR A 2 4.14 10.67 -5.03
N LYS A 3 3.35 11.30 -4.15
CA LYS A 3 3.39 10.97 -2.72
C LYS A 3 2.65 9.67 -2.46
N ALA A 4 3.29 8.79 -1.71
CA ALA A 4 2.77 7.46 -1.43
C ALA A 4 2.99 7.10 0.03
N LEU A 5 2.20 6.15 0.52
CA LEU A 5 2.33 5.61 1.87
C LEU A 5 3.06 4.27 1.80
N MET A 6 4.20 4.18 2.46
CA MET A 6 4.96 2.93 2.56
C MET A 6 4.61 2.19 3.84
N ILE A 7 4.19 0.93 3.71
CA ILE A 7 3.88 0.06 4.84
C ILE A 7 4.88 -1.10 4.86
N PRO A 8 5.95 -0.97 5.67
CA PRO A 8 6.93 -2.05 5.79
C PRO A 8 6.32 -3.31 6.42
N THR A 9 6.89 -4.45 6.09
CA THR A 9 6.45 -5.74 6.63
C THR A 9 6.65 -5.82 8.14
N LEU A 10 7.82 -5.39 8.61
CA LEU A 10 8.20 -5.51 10.02
C LEU A 10 7.53 -4.43 10.85
N THR A 11 6.91 -4.83 11.95
CA THR A 11 6.12 -3.92 12.80
C THR A 11 6.96 -2.91 13.59
N ASP A 12 8.26 -3.14 13.69
CA ASP A 12 9.20 -2.19 14.32
C ASP A 12 9.66 -1.09 13.36
N GLN A 13 9.31 -1.19 12.08
CA GLN A 13 9.59 -0.16 11.08
C GLN A 13 8.34 0.70 10.88
N PRO A 14 8.45 2.04 11.03
CA PRO A 14 7.26 2.90 10.94
C PRO A 14 6.75 3.03 9.51
N LEU A 15 5.45 3.30 9.38
CA LEU A 15 4.90 3.76 8.12
C LEU A 15 5.49 5.13 7.80
N THR A 16 5.78 5.36 6.52
CA THR A 16 6.35 6.63 6.08
C THR A 16 5.66 7.13 4.83
N ILE A 17 5.67 8.45 4.65
CA ILE A 17 5.24 9.09 3.41
C ILE A 17 6.48 9.20 2.54
N VAL A 18 6.44 8.61 1.36
CA VAL A 18 7.57 8.59 0.42
C VAL A 18 7.15 9.19 -0.91
N GLU A 19 8.13 9.55 -1.73
CA GLU A 19 7.87 9.97 -3.09
C GLU A 19 8.28 8.87 -4.05
N THR A 20 7.44 8.62 -5.07
CA THR A 20 7.71 7.63 -6.10
C THR A 20 7.76 8.29 -7.46
N ASN A 21 8.47 7.68 -8.39
CA ASN A 21 8.60 8.16 -9.75
C ASN A 21 8.59 6.97 -10.72
N GLY A 22 7.39 6.49 -11.00
CA GLY A 22 7.20 5.42 -11.97
C GLY A 22 7.36 4.01 -11.42
N LEU A 23 7.25 3.06 -12.33
CA LEU A 23 7.20 1.64 -12.03
C LEU A 23 8.45 1.13 -11.30
N ASP A 24 9.62 1.62 -11.66
CA ASP A 24 10.88 1.16 -11.05
C ASP A 24 10.91 1.40 -9.55
N ASN A 25 10.38 2.54 -9.09
CA ASN A 25 10.30 2.85 -7.67
C ASN A 25 9.32 1.92 -6.95
N LEU A 26 8.19 1.62 -7.58
CA LEU A 26 7.20 0.69 -7.02
C LEU A 26 7.79 -0.71 -6.90
N GLN A 27 8.48 -1.18 -7.94
CA GLN A 27 9.11 -2.50 -7.93
C GLN A 27 10.19 -2.60 -6.84
N LYS A 28 10.96 -1.54 -6.65
CA LYS A 28 11.96 -1.47 -5.58
C LYS A 28 11.30 -1.56 -4.20
N ALA A 29 10.21 -0.82 -4.02
CA ALA A 29 9.51 -0.76 -2.74
C ALA A 29 8.96 -2.13 -2.33
N VAL A 30 8.43 -2.91 -3.28
CA VAL A 30 7.85 -4.23 -2.99
C VAL A 30 8.83 -5.38 -3.24
N GLU A 31 10.07 -5.08 -3.67
CA GLU A 31 11.14 -6.05 -3.88
C GLU A 31 10.85 -7.05 -5.01
N GLY A 32 10.17 -6.61 -6.06
CA GLY A 32 9.84 -7.44 -7.20
C GLY A 32 8.77 -6.83 -8.08
N PHE A 33 8.19 -7.62 -8.94
CA PHE A 33 7.10 -7.18 -9.79
C PHE A 33 5.88 -6.79 -8.96
N VAL A 34 5.19 -5.75 -9.38
CA VAL A 34 4.04 -5.22 -8.65
C VAL A 34 2.72 -5.76 -9.19
N GLU A 35 1.77 -5.93 -8.27
CA GLU A 35 0.37 -6.22 -8.58
C GLU A 35 -0.48 -5.15 -7.90
N PRO A 36 -1.41 -4.52 -8.62
CA PRO A 36 -2.28 -3.52 -8.03
C PRO A 36 -3.44 -4.16 -7.28
N VAL A 37 -3.75 -3.60 -6.10
CA VAL A 37 -4.97 -3.91 -5.37
C VAL A 37 -5.71 -2.58 -5.26
N ALA A 38 -6.75 -2.42 -6.07
CA ALA A 38 -7.45 -1.14 -6.19
C ALA A 38 -8.50 -0.96 -5.09
N GLY A 39 -8.39 0.16 -4.38
CA GLY A 39 -9.46 0.65 -3.52
C GLY A 39 -10.32 1.66 -4.27
N GLU A 40 -11.26 2.28 -3.57
CA GLU A 40 -12.15 3.27 -4.17
C GLU A 40 -11.41 4.52 -4.62
N ASP A 41 -10.45 4.98 -3.83
CA ASP A 41 -9.72 6.22 -4.06
C ASP A 41 -8.20 6.05 -3.92
N PHE A 42 -7.71 4.83 -4.02
CA PHE A 42 -6.27 4.54 -3.89
C PHE A 42 -5.92 3.26 -4.64
N THR A 43 -4.62 3.03 -4.85
CA THR A 43 -4.09 1.77 -5.35
C THR A 43 -2.99 1.30 -4.40
N ALA A 44 -3.13 0.09 -3.89
CA ALA A 44 -2.08 -0.55 -3.11
C ALA A 44 -1.26 -1.44 -4.05
N TRP A 45 0.07 -1.30 -3.99
CA TRP A 45 0.98 -2.08 -4.81
C TRP A 45 1.65 -3.12 -3.94
N VAL A 46 1.46 -4.38 -4.29
CA VAL A 46 2.01 -5.53 -3.56
C VAL A 46 2.94 -6.31 -4.46
N ASN A 47 3.76 -7.20 -3.89
CA ASN A 47 4.61 -8.08 -4.69
C ASN A 47 3.75 -9.16 -5.34
N GLU A 48 3.79 -9.23 -6.67
CA GLU A 48 3.01 -10.17 -7.46
C GLU A 48 3.24 -11.63 -7.07
N GLU A 49 4.47 -11.95 -6.65
CA GLU A 49 4.88 -13.30 -6.30
C GLU A 49 5.12 -13.48 -4.80
N GLY A 50 4.62 -12.56 -3.97
CA GLY A 50 4.94 -12.55 -2.54
C GLY A 50 4.64 -13.85 -1.83
N LYS A 51 3.47 -14.44 -2.09
CA LYS A 51 3.07 -15.70 -1.45
C LYS A 51 3.91 -16.89 -1.95
N VAL A 52 4.19 -16.93 -3.25
CA VAL A 52 5.01 -17.98 -3.85
C VAL A 52 6.44 -17.92 -3.32
N LYS A 53 6.96 -16.71 -3.12
CA LYS A 53 8.30 -16.49 -2.58
C LYS A 53 8.38 -16.67 -1.07
N GLY A 54 7.25 -16.88 -0.39
CA GLY A 54 7.21 -17.02 1.05
C GLY A 54 7.53 -15.74 1.80
N MET A 55 7.17 -14.59 1.25
CA MET A 55 7.37 -13.31 1.96
C MET A 55 6.56 -13.28 3.24
N PRO A 56 7.08 -12.65 4.30
CA PRO A 56 6.39 -12.65 5.59
C PRO A 56 5.10 -11.85 5.56
N PHE A 57 4.15 -12.24 6.40
CA PHE A 57 2.87 -11.58 6.56
C PHE A 57 3.07 -10.12 7.01
N ASN A 58 2.31 -9.21 6.40
CA ASN A 58 2.33 -7.78 6.74
C ASN A 58 1.03 -7.43 7.47
N PRO A 59 1.02 -7.46 8.82
CA PRO A 59 -0.22 -7.29 9.58
C PRO A 59 -0.86 -5.91 9.43
N ARG A 60 -0.06 -4.85 9.29
CA ARG A 60 -0.60 -3.49 9.15
C ARG A 60 -1.23 -3.28 7.79
N ALA A 61 -0.57 -3.72 6.71
CA ALA A 61 -1.13 -3.65 5.38
C ALA A 61 -2.36 -4.53 5.24
N ASP A 62 -2.33 -5.73 5.80
CA ASP A 62 -3.45 -6.65 5.80
C ASP A 62 -4.67 -6.01 6.47
N ARG A 63 -4.49 -5.49 7.68
CA ARG A 63 -5.56 -4.83 8.42
C ARG A 63 -6.12 -3.63 7.66
N PHE A 64 -5.25 -2.76 7.15
CA PHE A 64 -5.68 -1.58 6.41
C PHE A 64 -6.48 -1.95 5.17
N LEU A 65 -5.97 -2.87 4.36
CA LEU A 65 -6.61 -3.23 3.09
C LEU A 65 -7.93 -3.96 3.30
N HIS A 66 -8.03 -4.85 4.29
CA HIS A 66 -9.29 -5.53 4.58
C HIS A 66 -10.36 -4.57 5.12
N LEU A 67 -9.98 -3.56 5.88
CA LEU A 67 -10.91 -2.53 6.35
C LEU A 67 -11.31 -1.56 5.25
N ALA A 68 -10.34 -1.18 4.40
CA ALA A 68 -10.56 -0.20 3.33
C ALA A 68 -11.25 -0.79 2.10
N ILE A 69 -11.13 -2.08 1.88
CA ILE A 69 -11.70 -2.79 0.73
C ILE A 69 -12.56 -3.96 1.24
N PRO A 70 -13.83 -3.71 1.58
CA PRO A 70 -14.70 -4.78 2.12
C PRO A 70 -14.87 -5.97 1.18
N ALA A 71 -14.74 -5.75 -0.14
CA ALA A 71 -14.85 -6.82 -1.13
C ALA A 71 -13.61 -7.73 -1.20
N LEU A 72 -12.51 -7.35 -0.53
CA LEU A 72 -11.30 -8.16 -0.53
C LEU A 72 -11.57 -9.48 0.21
N SER A 73 -11.21 -10.60 -0.41
CA SER A 73 -11.46 -11.92 0.16
C SER A 73 -10.79 -12.08 1.52
N THR A 74 -11.52 -12.61 2.50
CA THR A 74 -10.98 -12.87 3.84
C THR A 74 -9.87 -13.93 3.83
N TRP A 75 -9.78 -14.71 2.76
CA TRP A 75 -8.71 -15.70 2.56
C TRP A 75 -7.43 -15.09 2.00
N ASP A 76 -7.53 -13.85 1.53
CA ASP A 76 -6.41 -13.17 0.87
C ASP A 76 -5.60 -12.41 1.92
N CYS A 77 -4.49 -12.96 2.34
CA CYS A 77 -3.60 -12.27 3.28
C CYS A 77 -2.52 -11.50 2.54
N ILE A 78 -2.15 -10.37 3.10
CA ILE A 78 -1.16 -9.46 2.50
C ILE A 78 0.22 -9.78 3.06
N VAL A 79 1.16 -10.05 2.17
CA VAL A 79 2.54 -10.39 2.53
C VAL A 79 3.52 -9.44 1.88
N GLY A 80 4.66 -9.23 2.52
CA GLY A 80 5.70 -8.34 2.02
C GLY A 80 5.38 -6.86 2.20
N PRO A 81 6.30 -5.98 1.83
CA PRO A 81 6.08 -4.53 1.93
C PRO A 81 5.01 -4.08 0.93
N VAL A 82 4.25 -3.06 1.30
CA VAL A 82 3.17 -2.51 0.48
C VAL A 82 3.39 -1.00 0.33
N ILE A 83 3.16 -0.49 -0.86
CA ILE A 83 3.19 0.95 -1.11
C ILE A 83 1.84 1.37 -1.70
N ILE A 84 1.26 2.45 -1.18
CA ILE A 84 -0.06 2.91 -1.56
C ILE A 84 0.05 4.29 -2.21
N THR A 85 -0.46 4.40 -3.43
CA THR A 85 -0.61 5.68 -4.13
C THR A 85 -2.07 6.08 -4.12
N GLY A 86 -2.39 7.30 -4.54
CA GLY A 86 -3.76 7.70 -4.82
C GLY A 86 -4.32 6.90 -6.01
N GLY A 87 -5.58 7.08 -6.31
CA GLY A 87 -6.21 6.42 -7.46
C GLY A 87 -5.60 6.92 -8.77
N ALA A 88 -5.78 6.14 -9.84
CA ALA A 88 -5.30 6.53 -11.17
C ALA A 88 -6.10 7.71 -11.71
N ASP A 89 -5.43 8.61 -12.42
CA ASP A 89 -6.07 9.71 -13.12
C ASP A 89 -6.63 9.26 -14.48
N GLU A 90 -7.12 10.19 -15.28
CA GLU A 90 -7.70 9.90 -16.60
C GLU A 90 -6.73 9.25 -17.57
N ASP A 91 -5.43 9.49 -17.40
CA ASP A 91 -4.38 8.93 -18.24
C ASP A 91 -3.82 7.61 -17.67
N GLY A 92 -4.39 7.12 -16.58
CA GLY A 92 -3.92 5.90 -15.91
C GLY A 92 -2.68 6.10 -15.05
N GLU A 93 -2.27 7.34 -14.81
CA GLU A 93 -1.12 7.65 -13.97
C GLU A 93 -1.50 7.69 -12.50
N ASP A 94 -0.59 7.27 -11.63
CA ASP A 94 -0.81 7.34 -10.19
C ASP A 94 -0.86 8.79 -9.71
N THR A 95 -1.76 9.04 -8.75
CA THR A 95 -1.88 10.34 -8.10
C THR A 95 -1.34 10.27 -6.68
N ASP A 96 -1.18 11.44 -6.05
CA ASP A 96 -0.77 11.52 -4.66
C ASP A 96 -1.84 10.90 -3.74
N ILE A 97 -1.39 10.32 -2.63
CA ILE A 97 -2.33 9.90 -1.58
C ILE A 97 -3.04 11.14 -1.04
N SER A 98 -4.32 10.96 -0.69
CA SER A 98 -5.14 12.04 -0.17
C SER A 98 -5.00 12.19 1.34
N PRO A 99 -5.30 13.39 1.89
CA PRO A 99 -5.39 13.55 3.34
C PRO A 99 -6.41 12.60 3.97
N GLU A 100 -7.50 12.30 3.28
CA GLU A 100 -8.53 11.37 3.75
C GLU A 100 -8.00 9.94 3.87
N LEU A 101 -7.11 9.54 2.96
CA LEU A 101 -6.47 8.23 3.04
C LEU A 101 -5.57 8.14 4.28
N ILE A 102 -4.82 9.19 4.56
CA ILE A 102 -3.95 9.26 5.73
C ILE A 102 -4.78 9.23 7.01
N GLU A 103 -5.92 9.92 7.06
CA GLU A 103 -6.82 9.87 8.21
C GLU A 103 -7.33 8.44 8.45
N ARG A 104 -7.72 7.74 7.38
CA ARG A 104 -8.15 6.34 7.50
C ARG A 104 -7.03 5.43 7.99
N ALA A 105 -5.82 5.61 7.46
CA ALA A 105 -4.67 4.83 7.90
C ALA A 105 -4.40 5.05 9.40
N ASN A 106 -4.47 6.31 9.84
CA ASN A 106 -4.30 6.66 11.25
C ASN A 106 -5.38 6.01 12.12
N GLU A 107 -6.62 6.08 11.69
CA GLU A 107 -7.74 5.48 12.42
C GLU A 107 -7.64 3.96 12.49
N TYR A 108 -7.39 3.31 11.35
CA TYR A 108 -7.36 1.85 11.27
C TYR A 108 -6.16 1.23 11.97
N LEU A 109 -5.04 1.96 12.04
CA LEU A 109 -3.77 1.44 12.55
C LEU A 109 -3.32 2.12 13.85
N GLY A 110 -4.09 3.06 14.37
CA GLY A 110 -3.75 3.75 15.62
C GLY A 110 -2.50 4.61 15.50
N LEU A 111 -2.35 5.34 14.40
CA LEU A 111 -1.17 6.14 14.10
C LEU A 111 -1.48 7.64 14.12
N SER A 112 -0.45 8.46 13.92
CA SER A 112 -0.54 9.93 13.89
C SER A 112 0.28 10.50 12.73
N LEU A 113 0.14 9.91 11.54
CA LEU A 113 0.82 10.39 10.34
C LEU A 113 0.21 11.69 9.86
N SER A 114 1.02 12.53 9.21
CA SER A 114 0.56 13.74 8.53
C SER A 114 1.30 13.90 7.20
N LEU A 115 0.59 14.49 6.25
CA LEU A 115 1.18 14.82 4.96
C LEU A 115 2.09 16.03 5.05
#